data_2c4a44522ed48451dc176397d87884e9
#
_entry.id   2c4a44522ed48451dc176397d87884e9
#
_cell.length_a   1.000
_cell.length_b   1.000
_cell.length_c   1.000
_cell.angle_alpha   90.00
_cell.angle_beta   90.00
_cell.angle_gamma   90.00
#
_symmetry.space_group_name_H-M   'P 1'
#
loop_
_entity.id
_entity.type
_entity.pdbx_description
1 polymer ?
#
loop_
_entity_poly.entity_id
_entity_poly.type
_entity_poly.pdbx_seq_one_letter_code
_entity_poly.pdbx_strand_id
1 'polypeptide(L)'
;MERRELLKIVALTALSQKLNALPGAAMSHMQVAPAAPTATAYTLQFFTGEESHLLDQLMEMIIPADDHSPGAHEVQTNLFADLLVASSSDVAKKQWRDGIRLIREEAEGSSLAEALRKAASNEDNPQTDLERFFVSLKLMTVNGYYTSTTGIHKDMEYVGNTYLAAFPECTHPKHQDG
;
A
#
# COMPACT_ATOMS: atom_id res chain seq x y z
N MET A 1 -0.03 28.87 -7.70
CA MET A 1 1.35 29.01 -8.21
C MET A 1 1.28 29.27 -9.70
N GLU A 2 1.76 30.42 -10.15
CA GLU A 2 1.72 30.77 -11.56
C GLU A 2 2.83 30.02 -12.32
N ARG A 3 2.55 29.58 -13.57
CA ARG A 3 3.51 28.84 -14.43
C ARG A 3 4.85 29.56 -14.59
N ARG A 4 4.89 30.87 -14.46
CA ARG A 4 6.10 31.71 -14.53
C ARG A 4 7.03 31.54 -13.32
N GLU A 5 6.51 31.21 -12.15
CA GLU A 5 7.32 30.98 -10.93
C GLU A 5 8.03 29.61 -10.98
N LEU A 6 7.37 28.59 -11.55
CA LEU A 6 8.00 27.28 -11.81
C LEU A 6 9.18 27.38 -12.77
N LEU A 7 9.08 28.19 -13.82
CA LEU A 7 10.16 28.40 -14.78
C LEU A 7 11.36 29.12 -14.18
N LYS A 8 11.17 30.01 -13.21
CA LYS A 8 12.27 30.67 -12.50
C LYS A 8 13.05 29.72 -11.60
N ILE A 9 12.36 28.76 -10.94
CA ILE A 9 13.00 27.75 -10.08
C ILE A 9 13.84 26.80 -10.93
N VAL A 10 13.34 26.35 -12.08
CA VAL A 10 14.08 25.48 -13.01
C VAL A 10 15.31 26.20 -13.61
N ALA A 11 15.21 27.49 -13.88
CA ALA A 11 16.34 28.27 -14.42
C ALA A 11 17.46 28.48 -13.40
N LEU A 12 17.14 28.61 -12.09
CA LEU A 12 18.15 28.76 -11.04
C LEU A 12 18.93 27.46 -10.78
N THR A 13 18.32 26.30 -10.93
CA THR A 13 18.99 25.00 -10.75
C THR A 13 19.94 24.68 -11.92
N ALA A 14 19.65 25.16 -13.12
CA ALA A 14 20.51 24.95 -14.29
C ALA A 14 21.80 25.82 -14.26
N LEU A 15 21.79 26.96 -13.53
CA LEU A 15 22.96 27.85 -13.44
C LEU A 15 23.99 27.36 -12.43
N SER A 16 23.61 26.56 -11.44
CA SER A 16 24.53 26.01 -10.44
C SER A 16 25.42 24.87 -10.96
N GLN A 17 25.12 24.29 -12.12
CA GLN A 17 25.92 23.21 -12.71
C GLN A 17 27.10 23.68 -13.56
N LYS A 18 27.23 24.98 -13.87
CA LYS A 18 28.32 25.52 -14.70
C LYS A 18 29.52 26.01 -13.92
N LEU A 19 29.52 26.00 -12.59
CA LEU A 19 30.63 26.50 -11.77
C LEU A 19 31.67 25.44 -11.34
N ASN A 20 31.51 24.17 -11.73
CA ASN A 20 32.44 23.11 -11.33
C ASN A 20 33.38 22.61 -12.43
N ALA A 21 33.63 23.40 -13.45
CA ALA A 21 34.63 23.06 -14.48
C ALA A 21 35.95 23.82 -14.23
N LEU A 22 36.65 23.50 -13.14
CA LEU A 22 38.06 23.80 -12.97
C LEU A 22 38.87 22.51 -13.11
N PRO A 23 39.85 22.43 -14.06
CA PRO A 23 40.67 21.25 -14.22
C PRO A 23 41.76 21.23 -13.14
N GLY A 24 41.81 20.17 -12.33
CA GLY A 24 43.00 19.90 -11.52
C GLY A 24 42.84 19.59 -10.04
N ALA A 25 41.75 19.00 -9.60
CA ALA A 25 41.72 18.37 -8.29
C ALA A 25 41.22 16.92 -8.43
N ALA A 26 42.09 15.95 -8.15
CA ALA A 26 41.72 14.56 -7.97
C ALA A 26 40.75 14.47 -6.79
N MET A 27 39.45 14.52 -7.07
CA MET A 27 38.45 14.24 -6.07
C MET A 27 38.40 12.73 -5.86
N SER A 28 38.98 12.29 -4.74
CA SER A 28 38.65 11.01 -4.16
C SER A 28 37.11 10.93 -4.06
N HIS A 29 36.51 9.99 -4.79
CA HIS A 29 35.11 9.67 -4.65
C HIS A 29 34.85 9.21 -3.22
N MET A 30 34.52 10.15 -2.34
CA MET A 30 33.91 9.85 -1.08
C MET A 30 32.49 9.41 -1.43
N GLN A 31 32.30 8.10 -1.55
CA GLN A 31 30.99 7.51 -1.61
C GLN A 31 30.30 7.84 -0.28
N VAL A 32 29.55 8.93 -0.26
CA VAL A 32 28.55 9.14 0.78
C VAL A 32 27.50 8.07 0.51
N ALA A 33 27.58 6.98 1.26
CA ALA A 33 26.49 6.02 1.30
C ALA A 33 25.22 6.82 1.62
N PRO A 34 24.15 6.69 0.83
CA PRO A 34 22.89 7.32 1.17
C PRO A 34 22.54 6.85 2.56
N ALA A 35 22.49 7.78 3.52
CA ALA A 35 21.96 7.48 4.85
C ALA A 35 20.57 6.90 4.60
N ALA A 36 20.36 5.66 5.01
CA ALA A 36 19.03 5.04 4.97
C ALA A 36 18.08 6.01 5.66
N PRO A 37 16.96 6.39 5.03
CA PRO A 37 16.01 7.27 5.70
C PRO A 37 15.65 6.59 7.01
N THR A 38 15.93 7.24 8.12
CA THR A 38 15.42 6.84 9.43
C THR A 38 13.91 6.86 9.27
N ALA A 39 13.29 5.67 9.24
CA ALA A 39 11.86 5.54 9.15
C ALA A 39 11.29 6.25 10.37
N THR A 40 10.80 7.46 10.19
CA THR A 40 10.01 8.15 11.20
C THR A 40 8.80 7.27 11.47
N ALA A 41 8.65 6.85 12.74
CA ALA A 41 7.53 6.04 13.14
C ALA A 41 6.22 6.73 12.69
N TYR A 42 5.38 6.00 11.95
CA TYR A 42 4.10 6.54 11.48
C TYR A 42 3.22 6.91 12.69
N THR A 43 2.62 8.07 12.64
CA THR A 43 1.66 8.51 13.66
C THR A 43 0.26 8.39 13.08
N LEU A 44 -0.61 7.64 13.77
CA LEU A 44 -2.00 7.48 13.37
C LEU A 44 -2.70 8.84 13.26
N GLN A 45 -3.44 9.04 12.18
CA GLN A 45 -4.12 10.29 11.85
C GLN A 45 -5.62 10.26 12.11
N PHE A 46 -6.22 9.07 12.09
CA PHE A 46 -7.66 8.90 12.23
C PHE A 46 -8.03 7.83 13.26
N PHE A 47 -7.49 6.61 13.14
CA PHE A 47 -7.82 5.52 14.04
C PHE A 47 -7.09 5.67 15.38
N THR A 48 -7.71 5.18 16.44
CA THR A 48 -7.03 4.98 17.73
C THR A 48 -6.07 3.79 17.63
N GLY A 49 -5.14 3.66 18.59
CA GLY A 49 -4.24 2.50 18.62
C GLY A 49 -4.97 1.16 18.71
N GLU A 50 -6.08 1.10 19.45
CA GLU A 50 -6.91 -0.10 19.56
C GLU A 50 -7.66 -0.42 18.27
N GLU A 51 -8.20 0.60 17.58
CA GLU A 51 -8.87 0.43 16.29
C GLU A 51 -7.87 -0.03 15.22
N SER A 52 -6.69 0.56 15.18
CA SER A 52 -5.62 0.18 14.25
C SER A 52 -5.14 -1.26 14.51
N HIS A 53 -5.01 -1.68 15.76
CA HIS A 53 -4.65 -3.07 16.08
C HIS A 53 -5.75 -4.06 15.68
N LEU A 54 -7.02 -3.71 15.90
CA LEU A 54 -8.14 -4.54 15.45
C LEU A 54 -8.16 -4.67 13.92
N LEU A 55 -7.96 -3.56 13.20
CA LEU A 55 -7.89 -3.57 11.74
C LEU A 55 -6.72 -4.44 11.25
N ASP A 56 -5.56 -4.35 11.88
CA ASP A 56 -4.40 -5.18 11.59
C ASP A 56 -4.72 -6.68 11.69
N GLN A 57 -5.37 -7.11 12.77
CA GLN A 57 -5.82 -8.49 12.94
C GLN A 57 -6.83 -8.92 11.88
N LEU A 58 -7.81 -8.08 11.56
CA LEU A 58 -8.82 -8.37 10.54
C LEU A 58 -8.22 -8.47 9.14
N MET A 59 -7.28 -7.58 8.81
CA MET A 59 -6.61 -7.55 7.52
C MET A 59 -5.68 -8.74 7.34
N GLU A 60 -4.98 -9.18 8.41
CA GLU A 60 -4.17 -10.41 8.39
C GLU A 60 -5.05 -11.66 8.21
N MET A 61 -6.28 -11.67 8.71
CA MET A 61 -7.21 -12.77 8.44
C MET A 61 -7.72 -12.80 6.98
N ILE A 62 -7.69 -11.66 6.28
CA ILE A 62 -8.08 -11.55 4.87
C ILE A 62 -6.93 -11.95 3.94
N ILE A 63 -5.71 -11.48 4.22
CA ILE A 63 -4.49 -11.85 3.50
C ILE A 63 -3.47 -12.33 4.54
N PRO A 64 -3.52 -13.62 4.91
CA PRO A 64 -2.58 -14.19 5.85
C PRO A 64 -1.21 -14.41 5.21
N ALA A 65 -0.16 -14.44 6.05
CA ALA A 65 1.16 -14.88 5.61
C ALA A 65 1.13 -16.36 5.21
N ASP A 66 1.88 -16.71 4.17
CA ASP A 66 2.10 -18.07 3.72
C ASP A 66 3.59 -18.31 3.38
N ASP A 67 3.92 -19.49 2.83
CA ASP A 67 5.31 -19.86 2.48
C ASP A 67 5.88 -19.01 1.32
N HIS A 68 5.02 -18.37 0.54
CA HIS A 68 5.39 -17.58 -0.63
C HIS A 68 5.46 -16.07 -0.33
N SER A 69 4.52 -15.57 0.47
CA SER A 69 4.37 -14.14 0.70
C SER A 69 4.06 -13.79 2.16
N PRO A 70 4.52 -12.63 2.65
CA PRO A 70 4.12 -12.12 3.96
C PRO A 70 2.66 -11.69 3.95
N GLY A 71 2.02 -11.73 5.12
CA GLY A 71 0.63 -11.29 5.28
C GLY A 71 0.45 -9.76 5.33
N ALA A 72 -0.80 -9.34 5.45
CA ALA A 72 -1.19 -7.93 5.52
C ALA A 72 -0.58 -7.20 6.73
N HIS A 73 -0.32 -7.92 7.82
CA HIS A 73 0.34 -7.39 9.02
C HIS A 73 1.76 -6.92 8.73
N GLU A 74 2.60 -7.72 8.08
CA GLU A 74 3.99 -7.35 7.78
C GLU A 74 4.08 -6.13 6.85
N VAL A 75 3.09 -5.98 5.98
CA VAL A 75 2.97 -4.86 5.04
C VAL A 75 2.41 -3.60 5.71
N GLN A 76 1.91 -3.72 6.95
CA GLN A 76 1.28 -2.64 7.70
C GLN A 76 0.07 -2.02 6.96
N THR A 77 -0.79 -2.86 6.41
CA THR A 77 -1.95 -2.44 5.62
C THR A 77 -2.94 -1.58 6.43
N ASN A 78 -2.99 -1.76 7.75
CA ASN A 78 -3.75 -0.93 8.68
C ASN A 78 -3.30 0.55 8.68
N LEU A 79 -2.00 0.82 8.50
CA LEU A 79 -1.48 2.20 8.41
C LEU A 79 -1.85 2.85 7.07
N PHE A 80 -1.85 2.06 6.00
CA PHE A 80 -2.38 2.51 4.71
C PHE A 80 -3.87 2.89 4.82
N ALA A 81 -4.67 2.07 5.51
CA ALA A 81 -6.08 2.36 5.76
C ALA A 81 -6.25 3.65 6.58
N ASP A 82 -5.45 3.86 7.64
CA ASP A 82 -5.50 5.06 8.45
C ASP A 82 -5.26 6.32 7.60
N LEU A 83 -4.24 6.32 6.75
CA LEU A 83 -3.90 7.43 5.86
C LEU A 83 -5.04 7.75 4.89
N LEU A 84 -5.62 6.74 4.25
CA LEU A 84 -6.69 6.93 3.27
C LEU A 84 -7.99 7.39 3.93
N VAL A 85 -8.36 6.80 5.07
CA VAL A 85 -9.58 7.20 5.79
C VAL A 85 -9.41 8.59 6.39
N ALA A 86 -8.23 8.96 6.91
CA ALA A 86 -7.96 10.31 7.40
C ALA A 86 -8.21 11.39 6.35
N SER A 87 -7.89 11.09 5.08
CA SER A 87 -8.08 12.01 3.95
C SER A 87 -9.45 11.91 3.26
N SER A 88 -10.31 10.97 3.70
CA SER A 88 -11.62 10.74 3.10
C SER A 88 -12.70 11.71 3.62
N SER A 89 -13.92 11.63 3.05
CA SER A 89 -15.08 12.41 3.50
C SER A 89 -15.55 12.01 4.91
N ASP A 90 -16.24 12.92 5.60
CA ASP A 90 -16.80 12.63 6.92
C ASP A 90 -17.81 11.48 6.90
N VAL A 91 -18.51 11.28 5.78
CA VAL A 91 -19.40 10.14 5.57
C VAL A 91 -18.62 8.83 5.60
N ALA A 92 -17.51 8.74 4.85
CA ALA A 92 -16.66 7.57 4.84
C ALA A 92 -16.00 7.32 6.21
N LYS A 93 -15.51 8.36 6.87
CA LYS A 93 -14.98 8.29 8.24
C LYS A 93 -15.99 7.71 9.22
N LYS A 94 -17.25 8.18 9.14
CA LYS A 94 -18.32 7.64 9.98
C LYS A 94 -18.60 6.17 9.68
N GLN A 95 -18.65 5.78 8.40
CA GLN A 95 -18.86 4.38 8.00
C GLN A 95 -17.77 3.46 8.56
N TRP A 96 -16.50 3.88 8.54
CA TRP A 96 -15.40 3.11 9.11
C TRP A 96 -15.53 2.94 10.63
N ARG A 97 -15.88 4.01 11.38
CA ARG A 97 -16.11 3.91 12.83
C ARG A 97 -17.31 3.03 13.18
N ASP A 98 -18.40 3.17 12.45
CA ASP A 98 -19.58 2.33 12.64
C ASP A 98 -19.28 0.86 12.33
N GLY A 99 -18.53 0.59 11.28
CA GLY A 99 -18.10 -0.76 10.90
C GLY A 99 -17.20 -1.42 11.96
N ILE A 100 -16.21 -0.68 12.48
CA ILE A 100 -15.34 -1.15 13.57
C ILE A 100 -16.16 -1.45 14.83
N ARG A 101 -17.13 -0.62 15.16
CA ARG A 101 -18.02 -0.86 16.29
C ARG A 101 -18.85 -2.14 16.08
N LEU A 102 -19.46 -2.31 14.91
CA LEU A 102 -20.28 -3.46 14.58
C LEU A 102 -19.52 -4.78 14.64
N ILE A 103 -18.29 -4.82 14.11
CA ILE A 103 -17.47 -6.05 14.15
C ILE A 103 -17.01 -6.37 15.58
N ARG A 104 -16.76 -5.36 16.43
CA ARG A 104 -16.48 -5.59 17.86
C ARG A 104 -17.70 -6.18 18.58
N GLU A 105 -18.87 -5.57 18.41
CA GLU A 105 -20.11 -6.05 19.01
C GLU A 105 -20.41 -7.50 18.62
N GLU A 106 -20.19 -7.85 17.36
CA GLU A 106 -20.36 -9.22 16.89
C GLU A 106 -19.33 -10.18 17.51
N ALA A 107 -18.08 -9.72 17.70
CA ALA A 107 -17.01 -10.52 18.29
C ALA A 107 -17.18 -10.73 19.81
N GLU A 108 -17.91 -9.87 20.54
CA GLU A 108 -18.21 -10.06 21.97
C GLU A 108 -19.01 -11.34 22.25
N GLY A 109 -19.84 -11.77 21.30
CA GLY A 109 -20.66 -12.99 21.41
C GLY A 109 -20.01 -14.24 20.80
N SER A 110 -18.83 -14.08 20.16
CA SER A 110 -18.16 -15.13 19.40
C SER A 110 -16.64 -14.89 19.38
N SER A 111 -15.94 -15.36 18.36
CA SER A 111 -14.54 -14.97 18.09
C SER A 111 -14.48 -13.92 16.99
N LEU A 112 -13.36 -13.18 16.94
CA LEU A 112 -13.10 -12.21 15.86
C LEU A 112 -13.16 -12.88 14.47
N ALA A 113 -12.66 -14.11 14.36
CA ALA A 113 -12.70 -14.88 13.12
C ALA A 113 -14.13 -15.27 12.70
N GLU A 114 -15.01 -15.58 13.68
CA GLU A 114 -16.41 -15.87 13.40
C GLU A 114 -17.18 -14.61 13.02
N ALA A 115 -16.93 -13.50 13.72
CA ALA A 115 -17.49 -12.20 13.37
C ALA A 115 -17.11 -11.79 11.94
N LEU A 116 -15.84 -11.94 11.56
CA LEU A 116 -15.37 -11.67 10.20
C LEU A 116 -16.03 -12.60 9.17
N ARG A 117 -16.14 -13.89 9.46
CA ARG A 117 -16.80 -14.86 8.57
C ARG A 117 -18.29 -14.54 8.38
N LYS A 118 -18.98 -14.13 9.45
CA LYS A 118 -20.38 -13.67 9.37
C LYS A 118 -20.49 -12.40 8.52
N ALA A 119 -19.60 -11.44 8.70
CA ALA A 119 -19.54 -10.24 7.89
C ALA A 119 -19.30 -10.53 6.40
N ALA A 120 -18.52 -11.58 6.09
CA ALA A 120 -18.21 -12.03 4.74
C ALA A 120 -19.31 -12.87 4.07
N SER A 121 -20.32 -13.32 4.82
CA SER A 121 -21.27 -14.35 4.36
C SER A 121 -22.09 -13.98 3.12
N ASN A 122 -22.24 -12.68 2.85
CA ASN A 122 -23.05 -12.17 1.75
C ASN A 122 -22.31 -11.06 0.97
N GLU A 123 -21.03 -11.31 0.71
CA GLU A 123 -20.11 -10.33 0.11
C GLU A 123 -20.62 -9.81 -1.25
N ASP A 124 -21.16 -10.69 -2.09
CA ASP A 124 -21.61 -10.33 -3.44
C ASP A 124 -22.88 -9.46 -3.44
N ASN A 125 -23.66 -9.50 -2.37
CA ASN A 125 -24.91 -8.72 -2.25
C ASN A 125 -25.16 -8.29 -0.79
N PRO A 126 -24.34 -7.41 -0.21
CA PRO A 126 -24.39 -7.05 1.20
C PRO A 126 -25.70 -6.33 1.55
N GLN A 127 -26.44 -6.86 2.53
CA GLN A 127 -27.73 -6.36 2.99
C GLN A 127 -27.59 -5.54 4.29
N THR A 128 -26.62 -5.88 5.13
CA THR A 128 -26.39 -5.25 6.42
C THR A 128 -25.20 -4.30 6.41
N ASP A 129 -25.11 -3.39 7.38
CA ASP A 129 -23.98 -2.49 7.51
C ASP A 129 -22.68 -3.23 7.85
N LEU A 130 -22.77 -4.34 8.58
CA LEU A 130 -21.65 -5.22 8.88
C LEU A 130 -21.07 -5.86 7.60
N GLU A 131 -21.92 -6.37 6.72
CA GLU A 131 -21.51 -6.94 5.43
C GLU A 131 -20.93 -5.88 4.51
N ARG A 132 -21.52 -4.68 4.45
CA ARG A 132 -20.95 -3.53 3.70
C ARG A 132 -19.61 -3.09 4.24
N PHE A 133 -19.42 -3.14 5.56
CA PHE A 133 -18.12 -2.87 6.16
C PHE A 133 -17.08 -3.91 5.73
N PHE A 134 -17.42 -5.20 5.71
CA PHE A 134 -16.53 -6.26 5.25
C PHE A 134 -16.06 -6.01 3.82
N VAL A 135 -16.95 -5.67 2.90
CA VAL A 135 -16.59 -5.34 1.50
C VAL A 135 -15.59 -4.19 1.44
N SER A 136 -15.82 -3.14 2.23
CA SER A 136 -14.91 -1.99 2.32
C SER A 136 -13.56 -2.36 2.93
N LEU A 137 -13.57 -3.17 3.98
CA LEU A 137 -12.36 -3.67 4.65
C LEU A 137 -11.53 -4.55 3.70
N LYS A 138 -12.17 -5.50 3.03
CA LYS A 138 -11.51 -6.38 2.06
C LYS A 138 -10.88 -5.59 0.92
N LEU A 139 -11.62 -4.66 0.33
CA LEU A 139 -11.11 -3.81 -0.75
C LEU A 139 -9.91 -2.96 -0.27
N MET A 140 -10.00 -2.40 0.93
CA MET A 140 -8.89 -1.64 1.53
C MET A 140 -7.65 -2.51 1.75
N THR A 141 -7.85 -3.73 2.26
CA THR A 141 -6.78 -4.70 2.51
C THR A 141 -6.07 -5.07 1.20
N VAL A 142 -6.85 -5.47 0.18
CA VAL A 142 -6.32 -5.83 -1.15
C VAL A 142 -5.55 -4.67 -1.77
N ASN A 143 -6.13 -3.47 -1.76
CA ASN A 143 -5.46 -2.29 -2.32
C ASN A 143 -4.17 -1.96 -1.56
N GLY A 144 -4.19 -1.93 -0.23
CA GLY A 144 -3.02 -1.64 0.58
C GLY A 144 -1.91 -2.67 0.39
N TYR A 145 -2.27 -3.94 0.33
CA TYR A 145 -1.33 -5.04 0.13
C TYR A 145 -0.68 -4.98 -1.26
N TYR A 146 -1.47 -5.03 -2.33
CA TYR A 146 -0.96 -5.12 -3.70
C TYR A 146 -0.40 -3.82 -4.28
N THR A 147 -0.56 -2.69 -3.60
CA THR A 147 0.15 -1.44 -3.92
C THR A 147 1.42 -1.25 -3.09
N SER A 148 1.68 -2.11 -2.12
CA SER A 148 2.91 -2.08 -1.33
C SER A 148 4.10 -2.64 -2.10
N THR A 149 5.32 -2.23 -1.72
CA THR A 149 6.55 -2.79 -2.27
C THR A 149 6.61 -4.31 -2.12
N THR A 150 6.16 -4.82 -0.99
CA THR A 150 6.15 -6.26 -0.69
C THR A 150 5.17 -7.02 -1.56
N GLY A 151 3.92 -6.57 -1.65
CA GLY A 151 2.91 -7.20 -2.51
C GLY A 151 3.30 -7.19 -3.98
N ILE A 152 3.89 -6.07 -4.45
CA ILE A 152 4.34 -5.97 -5.85
C ILE A 152 5.52 -6.90 -6.15
N HIS A 153 6.54 -6.94 -5.28
CA HIS A 153 7.79 -7.64 -5.61
C HIS A 153 7.86 -9.06 -5.09
N LYS A 154 7.24 -9.37 -3.94
CA LYS A 154 7.29 -10.72 -3.36
C LYS A 154 6.11 -11.58 -3.81
N ASP A 155 4.88 -11.09 -3.69
CA ASP A 155 3.69 -11.86 -4.01
C ASP A 155 3.42 -11.91 -5.53
N MET A 156 3.43 -10.76 -6.20
CA MET A 156 3.25 -10.71 -7.67
C MET A 156 4.54 -10.96 -8.47
N GLU A 157 5.69 -11.12 -7.82
CA GLU A 157 7.01 -11.34 -8.45
C GLU A 157 7.35 -10.30 -9.54
N TYR A 158 6.80 -9.08 -9.43
CA TYR A 158 7.01 -8.04 -10.42
C TYR A 158 8.44 -7.50 -10.36
N VAL A 159 9.20 -7.69 -11.41
CA VAL A 159 10.60 -7.25 -11.55
C VAL A 159 10.78 -5.93 -12.31
N GLY A 160 9.69 -5.22 -12.58
CA GLY A 160 9.70 -3.95 -13.34
C GLY A 160 9.45 -4.17 -14.84
N ASN A 161 9.36 -3.06 -15.57
CA ASN A 161 9.23 -3.08 -17.02
C ASN A 161 10.59 -3.48 -17.63
N THR A 162 10.69 -4.70 -18.15
CA THR A 162 11.87 -5.17 -18.87
C THR A 162 11.74 -4.80 -20.34
N TYR A 163 12.77 -4.15 -20.90
CA TYR A 163 12.87 -3.98 -22.34
C TYR A 163 13.38 -5.29 -22.95
N LEU A 164 12.55 -5.93 -23.78
CA LEU A 164 12.95 -7.08 -24.57
C LEU A 164 13.55 -6.53 -25.88
N ALA A 165 14.84 -6.73 -26.07
CA ALA A 165 15.54 -6.34 -27.30
C ALA A 165 15.07 -7.16 -28.51
N ALA A 166 14.53 -8.36 -28.27
CA ALA A 166 13.87 -9.22 -29.25
C ALA A 166 12.66 -9.88 -28.59
N PHE A 167 11.55 -9.98 -29.28
CA PHE A 167 10.40 -10.72 -28.81
C PHE A 167 10.73 -12.21 -28.82
N PRO A 168 10.71 -12.94 -27.67
CA PRO A 168 10.85 -14.37 -27.71
C PRO A 168 9.67 -14.96 -28.48
N GLU A 169 9.95 -15.82 -29.42
CA GLU A 169 8.90 -16.50 -30.20
C GLU A 169 7.87 -17.15 -29.27
N CYS A 170 6.64 -17.34 -29.80
CA CYS A 170 5.58 -17.97 -29.04
C CYS A 170 5.95 -19.40 -28.64
N THR A 171 6.08 -19.66 -27.36
CA THR A 171 6.46 -20.99 -26.82
C THR A 171 5.28 -21.94 -26.66
N HIS A 172 4.05 -21.53 -27.04
CA HIS A 172 2.86 -22.38 -26.95
C HIS A 172 2.87 -23.44 -28.06
N PRO A 173 2.73 -24.73 -27.74
CA PRO A 173 2.79 -25.82 -28.73
C PRO A 173 1.79 -25.66 -29.89
N LYS A 174 0.66 -24.99 -29.67
CA LYS A 174 -0.40 -24.78 -30.68
C LYS A 174 -0.06 -23.77 -31.77
N HIS A 175 1.05 -23.05 -31.68
CA HIS A 175 1.45 -22.00 -32.63
C HIS A 175 2.79 -22.30 -33.30
N GLN A 176 3.35 -23.51 -33.09
CA GLN A 176 4.62 -23.92 -33.70
C GLN A 176 4.44 -24.62 -35.04
N ASP A 177 3.17 -24.91 -35.44
CA ASP A 177 2.85 -25.66 -36.67
C ASP A 177 2.26 -24.73 -37.77
N GLY A 178 2.73 -23.48 -37.85
CA GLY A 178 2.31 -22.52 -38.88
C GLY A 178 3.37 -22.27 -39.93
#